data_049c7cfd1673e52069db31a0a3e29ead
#
_entry.id   049c7cfd1673e52069db31a0a3e29ead
#
_cell.length_a   1.000
_cell.length_b   1.000
_cell.length_c   1.000
_cell.angle_alpha   90.00
_cell.angle_beta   90.00
_cell.angle_gamma   90.00
#
_symmetry.space_group_name_H-M   'P 1'
#
loop_
_entity.id
_entity.type
_entity.pdbx_description
1 polymer ?
#
loop_
_entity_poly.entity_id
_entity_poly.type
_entity_poly.pdbx_seq_one_letter_code
_entity_poly.pdbx_strand_id
1 'polypeptide(L)'
;MQPFDKKYVCDIAKQILNIDSPTGYTKRAIDFMDEEAKKLGYTTGRNQKGNLLIYVDGKDSEHTLGLSAHLDTLGLMVRSIKDNGKLAITKVGGPCLPTLDGEYCKIYTRDGKVYTGTILSCSPSVHVY
;
A
#
# COMPACT_ATOMS: atom_id res chain seq x y z
N MET A 1 -24.69 11.56 -17.63
CA MET A 1 -24.03 10.85 -16.51
C MET A 1 -23.76 9.43 -16.99
N GLN A 2 -22.52 9.00 -17.10
CA GLN A 2 -22.24 7.60 -17.45
C GLN A 2 -22.77 6.70 -16.34
N PRO A 3 -23.38 5.56 -16.64
CA PRO A 3 -23.86 4.64 -15.63
C PRO A 3 -22.67 4.12 -14.82
N PHE A 4 -22.87 3.96 -13.51
CA PHE A 4 -21.89 3.39 -12.59
C PHE A 4 -21.55 1.95 -13.00
N ASP A 5 -20.32 1.70 -13.43
CA ASP A 5 -19.84 0.36 -13.75
C ASP A 5 -19.30 -0.36 -12.50
N LYS A 6 -20.20 -1.11 -11.86
CA LYS A 6 -19.88 -1.89 -10.67
C LYS A 6 -18.76 -2.92 -10.92
N LYS A 7 -18.75 -3.53 -12.12
CA LYS A 7 -17.73 -4.53 -12.46
C LYS A 7 -16.35 -3.89 -12.52
N TYR A 8 -16.23 -2.76 -13.22
CA TYR A 8 -14.99 -2.00 -13.30
C TYR A 8 -14.45 -1.62 -11.91
N VAL A 9 -15.30 -1.07 -11.03
CA VAL A 9 -14.89 -0.69 -9.67
C VAL A 9 -14.39 -1.90 -8.88
N CYS A 10 -15.09 -3.03 -8.94
CA CYS A 10 -14.63 -4.25 -8.27
C CYS A 10 -13.32 -4.79 -8.82
N ASP A 11 -13.12 -4.72 -10.13
CA ASP A 11 -11.92 -5.22 -10.78
C ASP A 11 -10.70 -4.34 -10.45
N ILE A 12 -10.84 -3.01 -10.45
CA ILE A 12 -9.79 -2.08 -10.01
C ILE A 12 -9.49 -2.24 -8.52
N ALA A 13 -10.52 -2.35 -7.68
CA ALA A 13 -10.34 -2.59 -6.25
C ALA A 13 -9.53 -3.87 -5.97
N LYS A 14 -9.84 -4.96 -6.65
CA LYS A 14 -9.06 -6.21 -6.53
C LYS A 14 -7.61 -6.03 -6.94
N GLN A 15 -7.35 -5.32 -8.03
CA GLN A 15 -6.00 -5.09 -8.52
C GLN A 15 -5.20 -4.25 -7.52
N ILE A 16 -5.73 -3.12 -7.06
CA ILE A 16 -5.01 -2.23 -6.17
C ILE A 16 -4.77 -2.83 -4.79
N LEU A 17 -5.73 -3.60 -4.26
CA LEU A 17 -5.60 -4.29 -2.97
C LEU A 17 -4.54 -5.42 -3.00
N ASN A 18 -4.16 -5.91 -4.18
CA ASN A 18 -3.09 -6.87 -4.36
C ASN A 18 -1.70 -6.23 -4.59
N ILE A 19 -1.61 -4.90 -4.62
CA ILE A 19 -0.34 -4.20 -4.71
C ILE A 19 0.17 -3.92 -3.29
N ASP A 20 1.31 -4.49 -2.93
CA ASP A 20 1.94 -4.22 -1.65
C ASP A 20 2.35 -2.73 -1.58
N SER A 21 1.74 -2.00 -0.64
CA SER A 21 1.89 -0.54 -0.53
C SER A 21 1.96 -0.03 0.91
N PRO A 22 2.80 -0.62 1.78
CA PRO A 22 2.94 -0.06 3.14
C PRO A 22 3.43 1.39 3.07
N THR A 23 3.03 2.21 4.05
CA THR A 23 3.42 3.62 4.14
C THR A 23 4.93 3.79 3.94
N GLY A 24 5.33 4.66 3.02
CA GLY A 24 6.72 4.83 2.58
C GLY A 24 7.15 3.92 1.42
N TYR A 25 6.35 2.93 1.04
CA TYR A 25 6.60 2.05 -0.11
C TYR A 25 5.40 2.02 -1.07
N THR A 26 4.81 3.17 -1.35
CA THR A 26 3.53 3.31 -2.06
C THR A 26 3.67 3.52 -3.58
N LYS A 27 4.91 3.69 -4.08
CA LYS A 27 5.15 4.07 -5.48
C LYS A 27 4.39 3.19 -6.48
N ARG A 28 4.39 1.87 -6.29
CA ARG A 28 3.74 0.93 -7.22
C ARG A 28 2.21 1.11 -7.27
N ALA A 29 1.58 1.34 -6.13
CA ALA A 29 0.14 1.59 -6.07
C ALA A 29 -0.22 2.95 -6.69
N ILE A 30 0.60 3.96 -6.44
CA ILE A 30 0.45 5.29 -7.05
C ILE A 30 0.65 5.23 -8.57
N ASP A 31 1.66 4.50 -9.06
CA ASP A 31 1.90 4.32 -10.50
C ASP A 31 0.71 3.62 -11.17
N PHE A 32 0.18 2.56 -10.55
CA PHE A 32 -1.00 1.85 -11.05
C PHE A 32 -2.21 2.79 -11.18
N MET A 33 -2.50 3.60 -10.15
CA MET A 33 -3.62 4.54 -10.20
C MET A 33 -3.40 5.67 -11.20
N ASP A 34 -2.16 6.12 -11.38
CA ASP A 34 -1.79 7.12 -12.39
C ASP A 34 -2.07 6.59 -13.81
N GLU A 35 -1.68 5.35 -14.08
CA GLU A 35 -1.96 4.69 -15.36
C GLU A 35 -3.46 4.51 -15.60
N GLU A 36 -4.22 4.09 -14.59
CA GLU A 36 -5.67 3.94 -14.70
C GLU A 36 -6.37 5.29 -14.94
N ALA A 37 -5.96 6.35 -14.25
CA ALA A 37 -6.50 7.68 -14.49
C ALA A 37 -6.24 8.17 -15.93
N LYS A 38 -5.03 7.94 -16.44
CA LYS A 38 -4.66 8.28 -17.83
C LYS A 38 -5.44 7.46 -18.86
N LYS A 39 -5.68 6.17 -18.63
CA LYS A 39 -6.52 5.32 -19.49
C LYS A 39 -7.96 5.86 -19.59
N LEU A 40 -8.45 6.47 -18.51
CA LEU A 40 -9.76 7.12 -18.47
C LEU A 40 -9.76 8.54 -19.09
N GLY A 41 -8.60 9.02 -19.56
CA GLY A 41 -8.46 10.32 -20.21
C GLY A 41 -8.22 11.49 -19.27
N TYR A 42 -7.94 11.25 -17.98
CA TYR A 42 -7.70 12.32 -17.03
C TYR A 42 -6.25 12.81 -17.06
N THR A 43 -6.08 14.11 -16.84
CA THR A 43 -4.76 14.70 -16.57
C THR A 43 -4.33 14.40 -15.14
N THR A 44 -3.06 14.04 -14.97
CA THR A 44 -2.51 13.70 -13.67
C THR A 44 -1.26 14.52 -13.36
N GLY A 45 -0.95 14.64 -12.07
CA GLY A 45 0.26 15.27 -11.57
C GLY A 45 0.72 14.60 -10.27
N ARG A 46 1.92 14.96 -9.82
CA ARG A 46 2.45 14.50 -8.52
C ARG A 46 3.02 15.67 -7.74
N ASN A 47 2.79 15.67 -6.44
CA ASN A 47 3.45 16.61 -5.56
C ASN A 47 4.81 16.07 -5.06
N GLN A 48 5.56 16.88 -4.31
CA GLN A 48 6.86 16.50 -3.78
C GLN A 48 6.84 15.31 -2.82
N LYS A 49 5.69 15.04 -2.18
CA LYS A 49 5.52 13.87 -1.30
C LYS A 49 5.13 12.59 -2.06
N GLY A 50 4.97 12.68 -3.39
CA GLY A 50 4.59 11.56 -4.25
C GLY A 50 3.08 11.29 -4.30
N ASN A 51 2.23 12.14 -3.74
CA ASN A 51 0.79 11.99 -3.87
C ASN A 51 0.38 12.20 -5.32
N LEU A 52 -0.52 11.36 -5.81
CA LEU A 52 -1.16 11.50 -7.11
C LEU A 52 -2.25 12.57 -7.04
N LEU A 53 -2.25 13.46 -8.00
CA LEU A 53 -3.29 14.44 -8.25
C LEU A 53 -3.97 14.05 -9.57
N ILE A 54 -5.29 13.95 -9.57
CA ILE A 54 -6.09 13.65 -10.76
C ILE A 54 -6.98 14.87 -10.98
N TYR A 55 -6.87 15.50 -12.13
CA TYR A 55 -7.62 16.69 -12.48
C TYR A 55 -8.84 16.30 -13.30
N VAL A 56 -10.00 16.73 -12.86
CA VAL A 56 -11.29 16.51 -13.52
C VAL A 56 -11.93 17.85 -13.77
N ASP A 57 -12.15 18.18 -15.05
CA ASP A 57 -12.78 19.43 -15.42
C ASP A 57 -14.24 19.46 -14.96
N GLY A 58 -14.60 20.53 -14.29
CA GLY A 58 -15.97 20.81 -13.84
C GLY A 58 -16.71 21.74 -14.80
N LYS A 59 -17.97 22.00 -14.48
CA LYS A 59 -18.77 23.02 -15.17
C LYS A 59 -18.47 24.44 -14.68
N ASP A 60 -17.97 24.53 -13.46
CA ASP A 60 -17.62 25.78 -12.79
C ASP A 60 -16.10 25.85 -12.65
N SER A 61 -15.50 26.94 -13.13
CA SER A 61 -14.07 27.20 -13.04
C SER A 61 -13.66 28.06 -11.84
N GLU A 62 -14.63 28.64 -11.12
CA GLU A 62 -14.37 29.50 -9.96
C GLU A 62 -14.22 28.72 -8.66
N HIS A 63 -14.86 27.55 -8.57
CA HIS A 63 -14.87 26.71 -7.38
C HIS A 63 -14.28 25.33 -7.66
N THR A 64 -13.35 24.92 -6.82
CA THR A 64 -12.74 23.58 -6.90
C THR A 64 -13.20 22.70 -5.75
N LEU A 65 -13.72 21.52 -6.08
CA LEU A 65 -14.00 20.45 -5.12
C LEU A 65 -12.79 19.51 -5.04
N GLY A 66 -12.21 19.38 -3.85
CA GLY A 66 -11.14 18.41 -3.58
C GLY A 66 -11.69 17.16 -2.91
N LEU A 67 -11.37 15.99 -3.47
CA LEU A 67 -11.59 14.69 -2.85
C LEU A 67 -10.24 14.07 -2.52
N SER A 68 -10.11 13.45 -1.34
CA SER A 68 -8.88 12.77 -0.94
C SER A 68 -9.17 11.37 -0.44
N ALA A 69 -8.26 10.45 -0.78
CA ALA A 69 -8.25 9.08 -0.30
C ALA A 69 -6.81 8.61 -0.16
N HIS A 70 -6.58 7.53 0.59
CA HIS A 70 -5.24 6.97 0.73
C HIS A 70 -5.14 5.58 0.08
N LEU A 71 -3.93 5.25 -0.39
CA LEU A 71 -3.57 3.96 -1.00
C LEU A 71 -2.57 3.17 -0.15
N ASP A 72 -2.00 3.80 0.87
CA ASP A 72 -1.06 3.13 1.73
C ASP A 72 -1.77 2.14 2.67
N THR A 73 -1.08 1.05 2.92
CA THR A 73 -1.53 -0.04 3.78
C THR A 73 -0.68 -0.13 5.05
N LEU A 74 -1.15 -0.92 5.99
CA LEU A 74 -0.34 -1.37 7.11
C LEU A 74 0.83 -2.22 6.60
N GLY A 75 1.90 -2.27 7.39
CA GLY A 75 3.06 -3.08 7.07
C GLY A 75 4.07 -3.13 8.21
N LEU A 76 5.24 -3.64 7.86
CA LEU A 76 6.37 -3.76 8.77
C LEU A 76 7.64 -3.23 8.08
N MET A 77 8.54 -2.68 8.86
CA MET A 77 9.84 -2.22 8.37
C MET A 77 10.96 -2.95 9.10
N VAL A 78 11.95 -3.42 8.36
CA VAL A 78 13.14 -4.04 8.94
C VAL A 78 13.95 -2.96 9.65
N ARG A 79 14.20 -3.17 10.95
CA ARG A 79 15.02 -2.29 11.79
C ARG A 79 16.48 -2.74 11.83
N SER A 80 16.72 -4.05 11.93
CA SER A 80 18.05 -4.64 11.93
C SER A 80 18.01 -6.13 11.59
N ILE A 81 19.15 -6.66 11.22
CA ILE A 81 19.39 -8.10 11.06
C ILE A 81 20.15 -8.55 12.33
N LYS A 82 19.64 -9.57 12.98
CA LYS A 82 20.26 -10.14 14.18
C LYS A 82 21.33 -11.17 13.82
N ASP A 83 22.26 -11.45 14.73
CA ASP A 83 23.36 -12.41 14.51
C ASP A 83 22.87 -13.83 14.18
N ASN A 84 21.68 -14.19 14.67
CA ASN A 84 21.03 -15.48 14.38
C ASN A 84 20.24 -15.50 13.04
N GLY A 85 20.40 -14.46 12.20
CA GLY A 85 19.74 -14.34 10.91
C GLY A 85 18.27 -13.87 10.96
N LYS A 86 17.68 -13.69 12.15
CA LYS A 86 16.32 -13.16 12.27
C LYS A 86 16.30 -11.65 12.03
N LEU A 87 15.19 -11.16 11.48
CA LEU A 87 14.96 -9.72 11.31
C LEU A 87 14.27 -9.13 12.54
N ALA A 88 14.82 -8.05 13.07
CA ALA A 88 14.09 -7.19 13.98
C ALA A 88 13.23 -6.23 13.15
N ILE A 89 11.94 -6.18 13.45
CA ILE A 89 10.95 -5.39 12.71
C ILE A 89 10.33 -4.32 13.59
N THR A 90 9.81 -3.27 12.96
CA THR A 90 8.96 -2.25 13.57
C THR A 90 7.66 -2.11 12.77
N LYS A 91 6.60 -1.67 13.44
CA LYS A 91 5.31 -1.44 12.82
C LYS A 91 5.35 -0.23 11.87
N VAL A 92 4.65 -0.36 10.76
CA VAL A 92 4.28 0.76 9.89
C VAL A 92 2.76 0.87 9.96
N GLY A 93 2.28 1.98 10.52
CA GLY A 93 0.88 2.13 10.92
C GLY A 93 0.56 1.39 12.22
N GLY A 94 -0.67 0.94 12.38
CA GLY A 94 -1.20 0.32 13.60
C GLY A 94 -1.62 -1.14 13.45
N PRO A 95 -0.81 -2.07 12.90
CA PRO A 95 -1.18 -3.47 12.86
C PRO A 95 -1.30 -4.06 14.27
N CYS A 96 -2.29 -4.92 14.46
CA CYS A 96 -2.47 -5.67 15.70
C CYS A 96 -1.48 -6.83 15.71
N LEU A 97 -0.38 -6.70 16.48
CA LEU A 97 0.73 -7.66 16.42
C LEU A 97 0.32 -9.12 16.69
N PRO A 98 -0.55 -9.43 17.67
CA PRO A 98 -0.96 -10.82 17.92
C PRO A 98 -1.61 -11.50 16.70
N THR A 99 -2.24 -10.72 15.79
CA THR A 99 -2.87 -11.29 14.59
C THR A 99 -1.87 -11.59 13.48
N LEU A 100 -0.62 -11.17 13.63
CA LEU A 100 0.42 -11.37 12.61
C LEU A 100 1.27 -12.62 12.91
N ASP A 101 1.13 -13.22 14.07
CA ASP A 101 1.92 -14.41 14.42
C ASP A 101 1.56 -15.60 13.53
N GLY A 102 2.54 -16.16 12.85
CA GLY A 102 2.36 -17.22 11.86
C GLY A 102 2.06 -16.75 10.44
N GLU A 103 1.78 -15.46 10.24
CA GLU A 103 1.45 -14.93 8.91
C GLU A 103 2.68 -14.87 8.00
N TYR A 104 2.43 -15.09 6.71
CA TYR A 104 3.45 -14.91 5.67
C TYR A 104 3.64 -13.43 5.35
N CYS A 105 4.89 -13.06 5.05
CA CYS A 105 5.22 -11.71 4.60
C CYS A 105 6.16 -11.75 3.40
N LYS A 106 6.15 -10.66 2.64
CA LYS A 106 7.15 -10.37 1.61
C LYS A 106 8.13 -9.36 2.16
N ILE A 107 9.41 -9.60 1.93
CA ILE A 107 10.53 -8.75 2.37
C ILE A 107 11.17 -8.19 1.12
N TYR A 108 11.05 -6.89 0.93
CA TYR A 108 11.63 -6.16 -0.19
C TYR A 108 13.00 -5.61 0.20
N THR A 109 14.01 -5.94 -0.56
CA THR A 109 15.37 -5.44 -0.37
C THR A 109 15.63 -4.18 -1.20
N ARG A 110 16.67 -3.44 -0.85
CA ARG A 110 17.06 -2.23 -1.59
C ARG A 110 17.57 -2.50 -3.01
N ASP A 111 18.09 -3.73 -3.24
CA ASP A 111 18.54 -4.20 -4.57
C ASP A 111 17.40 -4.82 -5.39
N GLY A 112 16.16 -4.68 -4.94
CA GLY A 112 14.96 -5.10 -5.68
C GLY A 112 14.60 -6.58 -5.56
N LYS A 113 15.34 -7.36 -4.75
CA LYS A 113 14.97 -8.76 -4.48
C LYS A 113 13.78 -8.84 -3.53
N VAL A 114 12.99 -9.89 -3.68
CA VAL A 114 11.84 -10.19 -2.81
C VAL A 114 12.05 -11.56 -2.18
N TYR A 115 12.02 -11.59 -0.87
CA TYR A 115 12.02 -12.83 -0.10
C TYR A 115 10.67 -13.03 0.56
N THR A 116 10.31 -14.28 0.80
CA THR A 116 9.16 -14.64 1.65
C THR A 116 9.65 -15.02 3.02
N GLY A 117 8.88 -14.70 4.04
CA GLY A 117 9.17 -15.03 5.42
C GLY A 117 7.90 -15.27 6.22
N THR A 118 8.07 -15.75 7.44
CA THR A 118 6.99 -15.90 8.42
C THR A 118 7.24 -14.97 9.60
N ILE A 119 6.21 -14.27 10.02
CA ILE A 119 6.26 -13.43 11.22
C ILE A 119 6.09 -14.34 12.43
N LEU A 120 7.04 -14.28 13.37
CA LEU A 120 7.01 -15.11 14.57
C LEU A 120 7.11 -14.23 15.80
N SER A 121 6.30 -14.51 16.81
CA SER A 121 6.45 -13.96 18.15
C SER A 121 7.68 -14.58 18.85
N CYS A 122 8.18 -13.91 19.87
CA CYS A 122 9.28 -14.45 20.67
C CYS A 122 8.83 -15.62 21.58
N SER A 123 7.53 -15.73 21.80
CA SER A 123 6.90 -16.75 22.67
C SER A 123 5.70 -17.35 21.92
N PRO A 124 5.95 -18.32 21.02
CA PRO A 124 4.90 -18.81 20.11
C PRO A 124 3.90 -19.76 20.78
N SER A 125 4.09 -20.11 22.06
CA SER A 125 3.24 -21.10 22.75
C SER A 125 3.00 -20.73 24.20
N VAL A 126 1.80 -21.05 24.69
CA VAL A 126 1.40 -20.99 26.12
C VAL A 126 2.35 -21.78 27.05
N HIS A 127 3.02 -22.80 26.51
CA HIS A 127 3.91 -23.67 27.27
C HIS A 127 5.36 -23.18 27.36
N VAL A 128 5.66 -21.98 26.91
CA VAL A 128 7.02 -21.39 26.90
C VAL A 128 7.22 -20.43 28.07
N TYR A 129 6.24 -20.29 28.95
CA TYR A 129 6.29 -19.44 30.15
C TYR A 129 6.48 -20.29 31.43
#